data_02d4b541a167caa8ab8742f94c0d6b95
#
_entry.id   02d4b541a167caa8ab8742f94c0d6b95
#
_cell.length_a   1.000
_cell.length_b   1.000
_cell.length_c   1.000
_cell.angle_alpha   90.00
_cell.angle_beta   90.00
_cell.angle_gamma   90.00
#
_symmetry.space_group_name_H-M   'P 1'
#
loop_
_entity.id
_entity.type
_entity.pdbx_description
1 polymer ?
#
loop_
_entity_poly.entity_id
_entity_poly.type
_entity_poly.pdbx_seq_one_letter_code
_entity_poly.pdbx_strand_id
1 'polypeptide(L)'
;FMGSRGVLGLEVKYNKKILAQWSILFIHGSGGGKPERMMEQMKHNAYYDVFLCGHLHQKRYQPELVYDFDWESGKTWERDIHLGNTGTFCKTLVENADGYMDRKNEIIGSQIGTLTLSFNAQEGTINGHI
;
A
#
# COMPACT_ATOMS: atom_id res chain seq x y z
N PHE A 1 -2.71 -8.73 13.17
CA PHE A 1 -3.16 -7.34 13.06
C PHE A 1 -3.38 -6.76 14.45
N MET A 2 -2.80 -5.64 14.73
CA MET A 2 -2.92 -5.02 16.05
C MET A 2 -3.41 -3.58 15.91
N GLY A 3 -4.69 -3.34 16.20
CA GLY A 3 -5.31 -2.02 16.10
C GLY A 3 -5.35 -1.50 14.68
N SER A 4 -4.78 -0.32 14.46
CA SER A 4 -4.79 0.37 13.17
C SER A 4 -3.57 0.10 12.29
N ARG A 5 -2.67 -0.78 12.73
CA ARG A 5 -1.42 -1.09 12.04
C ARG A 5 -1.10 -2.57 12.10
N GLY A 6 -0.55 -3.11 11.02
CA GLY A 6 -0.09 -4.49 10.95
C GLY A 6 1.11 -4.63 10.03
N VAL A 7 1.84 -5.72 10.22
CA VAL A 7 2.96 -6.11 9.36
C VAL A 7 2.72 -7.55 8.90
N LEU A 8 2.90 -7.80 7.62
CA LEU A 8 2.80 -9.11 7.02
C LEU A 8 4.10 -9.44 6.31
N GLY A 9 4.67 -10.59 6.63
CA GLY A 9 5.74 -11.20 5.84
C GLY A 9 5.15 -12.20 4.86
N LEU A 10 5.46 -12.04 3.60
CA LEU A 10 5.08 -12.97 2.53
C LEU A 10 6.32 -13.72 2.06
N GLU A 11 6.29 -15.04 2.17
CA GLU A 11 7.39 -15.90 1.75
C GLU A 11 6.90 -16.92 0.74
N VAL A 12 7.58 -17.04 -0.39
CA VAL A 12 7.27 -18.02 -1.43
C VAL A 12 8.40 -19.05 -1.48
N LYS A 13 8.04 -20.33 -1.34
CA LYS A 13 8.98 -21.45 -1.37
C LYS A 13 8.69 -22.39 -2.52
N TYR A 14 9.75 -22.98 -3.04
CA TYR A 14 9.69 -24.10 -3.97
C TYR A 14 10.71 -25.15 -3.57
N ASN A 15 10.28 -26.41 -3.42
CA ASN A 15 11.14 -27.52 -2.95
C ASN A 15 11.91 -27.18 -1.67
N LYS A 16 11.23 -26.60 -0.68
CA LYS A 16 11.79 -26.17 0.62
C LYS A 16 12.81 -25.03 0.52
N LYS A 17 13.05 -24.47 -0.66
CA LYS A 17 13.90 -23.31 -0.84
C LYS A 17 13.05 -22.04 -0.95
N ILE A 18 13.53 -20.99 -0.31
CA ILE A 18 12.90 -19.67 -0.40
C ILE A 18 13.22 -19.07 -1.76
N LEU A 19 12.19 -18.79 -2.57
CA LEU A 19 12.33 -18.10 -3.84
C LEU A 19 12.27 -16.59 -3.68
N ALA A 20 11.38 -16.10 -2.85
CA ALA A 20 11.20 -14.68 -2.62
C ALA A 20 10.56 -14.41 -1.27
N GLN A 21 10.88 -13.25 -0.71
CA GLN A 21 10.31 -12.75 0.54
C GLN A 21 9.99 -11.27 0.37
N TRP A 22 8.83 -10.86 0.87
CA TRP A 22 8.43 -9.46 0.89
C TRP A 22 7.82 -9.10 2.24
N SER A 23 8.09 -7.89 2.67
CA SER A 23 7.52 -7.32 3.88
C SER A 23 6.49 -6.26 3.52
N ILE A 24 5.33 -6.32 4.18
CA ILE A 24 4.21 -5.44 3.90
C ILE A 24 3.81 -4.76 5.21
N LEU A 25 3.90 -3.44 5.24
CA LEU A 25 3.33 -2.63 6.30
C LEU A 25 1.96 -2.12 5.85
N PHE A 26 0.96 -2.26 6.69
CA PHE A 26 -0.34 -1.66 6.42
C PHE A 26 -0.88 -0.93 7.64
N ILE A 27 -1.47 0.23 7.39
CA ILE A 27 -2.10 1.06 8.40
C ILE A 27 -3.47 1.51 7.90
N HIS A 28 -4.40 1.74 8.82
CA HIS A 28 -5.68 2.32 8.44
C HIS A 28 -5.49 3.76 7.95
N GLY A 29 -4.65 4.52 8.63
CA GLY A 29 -4.47 5.93 8.36
C GLY A 29 -5.43 6.82 9.12
N SER A 30 -5.24 8.11 9.00
CA SER A 30 -6.06 9.13 9.67
C SER A 30 -5.96 10.47 8.95
N GLY A 31 -6.88 11.37 9.28
CA GLY A 31 -6.91 12.72 8.72
C GLY A 31 -7.52 12.77 7.33
N GLY A 32 -7.48 13.95 6.74
CA GLY A 32 -7.96 14.21 5.39
C GLY A 32 -6.81 14.53 4.43
N GLY A 33 -7.16 14.87 3.21
CA GLY A 33 -6.21 15.26 2.18
C GLY A 33 -6.07 14.21 1.08
N LYS A 34 -4.95 14.28 0.36
CA LYS A 34 -4.69 13.36 -0.75
C LYS A 34 -4.01 12.09 -0.27
N PRO A 35 -4.34 10.93 -0.87
CA PRO A 35 -3.66 9.66 -0.54
C PRO A 35 -2.14 9.71 -0.66
N GLU A 36 -1.63 10.45 -1.61
CA GLU A 36 -0.20 10.59 -1.86
C GLU A 36 0.55 11.13 -0.64
N ARG A 37 -0.05 12.05 0.11
CA ARG A 37 0.56 12.58 1.33
C ARG A 37 0.72 11.52 2.40
N MET A 38 -0.31 10.69 2.61
CA MET A 38 -0.24 9.60 3.58
C MET A 38 0.78 8.55 3.16
N MET A 39 0.82 8.20 1.88
CA MET A 39 1.79 7.27 1.32
C MET A 39 3.22 7.77 1.54
N GLU A 40 3.49 9.04 1.29
CA GLU A 40 4.79 9.65 1.55
C GLU A 40 5.20 9.58 3.03
N GLN A 41 4.26 9.83 3.93
CA GLN A 41 4.54 9.76 5.36
C GLN A 41 4.87 8.34 5.84
N MET A 42 4.25 7.33 5.26
CA MET A 42 4.48 5.93 5.64
C MET A 42 5.92 5.49 5.38
N LYS A 43 6.46 5.83 4.22
CA LYS A 43 7.78 5.33 3.79
C LYS A 43 8.94 5.82 4.65
N HIS A 44 8.75 6.89 5.41
CA HIS A 44 9.78 7.41 6.30
C HIS A 44 9.93 6.63 7.61
N ASN A 45 9.04 5.72 7.90
CA ASN A 45 8.95 5.10 9.22
C ASN A 45 9.64 3.74 9.33
N ALA A 46 9.96 3.07 8.23
CA ALA A 46 10.57 1.72 8.28
C ALA A 46 11.01 1.22 6.91
N TYR A 47 11.76 0.12 6.92
CA TYR A 47 12.23 -0.59 5.74
C TYR A 47 11.29 -1.74 5.39
N TYR A 48 10.27 -1.44 4.60
CA TYR A 48 9.38 -2.47 4.05
C TYR A 48 9.38 -2.41 2.53
N ASP A 49 8.96 -3.50 1.89
CA ASP A 49 8.84 -3.54 0.43
C ASP A 49 7.54 -2.92 -0.05
N VAL A 50 6.49 -3.07 0.75
CA VAL A 50 5.16 -2.57 0.42
C VAL A 50 4.58 -1.79 1.60
N PHE A 51 4.00 -0.63 1.29
CA PHE A 51 3.33 0.24 2.25
C PHE A 51 1.89 0.44 1.80
N LEU A 52 0.93 -0.04 2.57
CA LEU A 52 -0.49 0.08 2.27
C LEU A 52 -1.20 0.92 3.33
N CYS A 53 -2.03 1.83 2.88
CA CYS A 53 -2.92 2.59 3.75
C CYS A 53 -4.35 2.56 3.23
N GLY A 54 -5.28 2.85 4.12
CA GLY A 54 -6.70 2.98 3.81
C GLY A 54 -7.20 4.37 4.16
N HIS A 55 -8.39 4.46 4.76
CA HIS A 55 -9.05 5.66 5.27
C HIS A 55 -9.51 6.65 4.20
N LEU A 56 -8.61 7.05 3.32
CA LEU A 56 -8.95 7.95 2.20
C LEU A 56 -9.50 7.10 1.04
N HIS A 57 -10.76 7.16 0.78
CA HIS A 57 -11.51 6.29 -0.11
C HIS A 57 -11.17 6.46 -1.60
N GLN A 58 -9.90 6.59 -1.93
CA GLN A 58 -9.39 6.76 -3.30
C GLN A 58 -8.28 5.74 -3.55
N LYS A 59 -8.42 4.96 -4.60
CA LYS A 59 -7.38 4.02 -5.00
C LYS A 59 -6.17 4.75 -5.55
N ARG A 60 -4.99 4.39 -5.06
CA ARG A 60 -3.71 4.89 -5.58
C ARG A 60 -2.67 3.81 -5.49
N TYR A 61 -1.77 3.81 -6.45
CA TYR A 61 -0.60 2.96 -6.46
C TYR A 61 0.59 3.73 -7.04
N GLN A 62 1.72 3.66 -6.35
CA GLN A 62 2.93 4.37 -6.75
C GLN A 62 4.15 3.52 -6.42
N PRO A 63 4.82 2.92 -7.42
CA PRO A 63 6.14 2.33 -7.21
C PRO A 63 7.19 3.42 -7.13
N GLU A 64 8.19 3.20 -6.27
CA GLU A 64 9.34 4.10 -6.13
C GLU A 64 10.63 3.33 -6.06
N LEU A 65 11.70 3.93 -6.56
CA LEU A 65 13.05 3.42 -6.45
C LEU A 65 13.72 4.05 -5.23
N VAL A 66 14.29 3.21 -4.37
CA VAL A 66 15.13 3.65 -3.25
C VAL A 66 16.49 2.98 -3.32
N TYR A 67 17.46 3.54 -2.61
CA TYR A 67 18.81 3.00 -2.56
C TYR A 67 19.12 2.50 -1.16
N ASP A 68 19.58 1.25 -1.08
CA ASP A 68 20.09 0.66 0.15
C ASP A 68 21.61 0.70 0.15
N PHE A 69 22.23 0.89 1.31
CA PHE A 69 23.66 0.91 1.48
C PHE A 69 24.09 -0.20 2.45
N ASP A 70 25.08 -0.98 2.03
CA ASP A 70 25.68 -2.02 2.87
C ASP A 70 26.98 -1.49 3.50
N TRP A 71 26.97 -1.35 4.82
CA TRP A 71 28.11 -0.86 5.58
C TRP A 71 29.32 -1.80 5.57
N GLU A 72 29.09 -3.10 5.41
CA GLU A 72 30.18 -4.09 5.36
C GLU A 72 30.93 -4.04 4.04
N SER A 73 30.20 -4.04 2.93
CA SER A 73 30.80 -4.05 1.59
C SER A 73 31.02 -2.66 1.00
N GLY A 74 30.39 -1.63 1.54
CA GLY A 74 30.39 -0.28 0.99
C GLY A 74 29.63 -0.14 -0.32
N LYS A 75 28.80 -1.14 -0.68
CA LYS A 75 28.05 -1.14 -1.93
C LYS A 75 26.67 -0.55 -1.73
N THR A 76 26.19 0.11 -2.78
CA THR A 76 24.83 0.62 -2.89
C THR A 76 24.09 -0.16 -3.97
N TRP A 77 22.86 -0.53 -3.70
CA TRP A 77 21.99 -1.15 -4.72
C TRP A 77 20.60 -0.48 -4.72
N GLU A 78 19.93 -0.63 -5.84
CA GLU A 78 18.58 -0.15 -6.03
C GLU A 78 17.58 -1.16 -5.48
N ARG A 79 16.50 -0.65 -4.89
CA ARG A 79 15.38 -1.46 -4.41
C ARG A 79 14.07 -0.76 -4.74
N ASP A 80 13.13 -1.50 -5.30
CA ASP A 80 11.78 -1.00 -5.52
C ASP A 80 10.96 -1.12 -4.25
N ILE A 81 10.23 -0.05 -3.92
CA ILE A 81 9.18 -0.06 -2.92
C ILE A 81 7.85 0.27 -3.57
N HIS A 82 6.78 -0.19 -2.96
CA HIS A 82 5.44 -0.05 -3.49
C HIS A 82 4.54 0.61 -2.47
N LEU A 83 3.97 1.74 -2.85
CA LEU A 83 3.07 2.53 -2.01
C LEU A 83 1.66 2.43 -2.56
N GLY A 84 0.69 2.17 -1.70
CA GLY A 84 -0.69 2.04 -2.13
C GLY A 84 -1.71 2.55 -1.13
N ASN A 85 -2.78 3.14 -1.65
CA ASN A 85 -4.00 3.37 -0.91
C ASN A 85 -5.08 2.43 -1.45
N THR A 86 -5.66 1.64 -0.56
CA THR A 86 -6.49 0.50 -0.94
C THR A 86 -7.86 0.87 -1.52
N GLY A 87 -8.32 2.09 -1.33
CA GLY A 87 -9.63 2.50 -1.86
C GLY A 87 -10.79 2.11 -0.94
N THR A 88 -11.96 1.92 -1.53
CA THR A 88 -13.20 1.69 -0.77
C THR A 88 -14.19 0.86 -1.57
N PHE A 89 -15.10 0.21 -0.85
CA PHE A 89 -16.32 -0.36 -1.40
C PHE A 89 -17.57 0.49 -1.07
N CYS A 90 -17.37 1.65 -0.44
CA CYS A 90 -18.44 2.61 -0.16
C CYS A 90 -18.63 3.55 -1.34
N LYS A 91 -19.82 3.56 -1.91
CA LYS A 91 -20.18 4.49 -2.98
C LYS A 91 -20.72 5.78 -2.38
N THR A 92 -20.20 6.91 -2.83
CA THR A 92 -20.69 8.24 -2.46
C THR A 92 -21.61 8.79 -3.54
N LEU A 93 -22.45 9.77 -3.18
CA LEU A 93 -23.34 10.46 -4.10
C LEU A 93 -24.30 9.52 -4.85
N VAL A 94 -24.88 8.58 -4.14
CA VAL A 94 -25.89 7.67 -4.68
C VAL A 94 -27.26 8.33 -4.57
N GLU A 95 -27.98 8.36 -5.67
CA GLU A 95 -29.35 8.91 -5.70
C GLU A 95 -30.26 8.17 -4.71
N ASN A 96 -31.04 8.94 -3.95
CA ASN A 96 -31.95 8.44 -2.91
C ASN A 96 -31.30 7.61 -1.80
N ALA A 97 -29.99 7.76 -1.60
CA ALA A 97 -29.25 7.12 -0.52
C ALA A 97 -28.45 8.15 0.25
N ASP A 98 -28.42 8.01 1.58
CA ASP A 98 -27.66 8.87 2.48
C ASP A 98 -26.52 8.05 3.10
N GLY A 99 -25.39 7.96 2.40
CA GLY A 99 -24.23 7.24 2.84
C GLY A 99 -23.44 7.96 3.94
N TYR A 100 -22.57 7.25 4.62
CA TYR A 100 -21.72 7.79 5.68
C TYR A 100 -20.88 8.99 5.23
N MET A 101 -20.30 8.89 4.04
CA MET A 101 -19.45 9.96 3.48
C MET A 101 -20.29 11.17 3.07
N ASP A 102 -21.49 10.95 2.55
CA ASP A 102 -22.40 12.02 2.18
C ASP A 102 -22.85 12.80 3.43
N ARG A 103 -23.12 12.10 4.51
CA ARG A 103 -23.48 12.72 5.80
C ARG A 103 -22.35 13.55 6.40
N LYS A 104 -21.12 13.26 6.05
CA LYS A 104 -19.94 14.05 6.47
C LYS A 104 -19.61 15.19 5.51
N ASN A 105 -20.50 15.48 4.57
CA ASN A 105 -20.30 16.50 3.53
C ASN A 105 -19.05 16.24 2.66
N GLU A 106 -18.66 15.00 2.51
CA GLU A 106 -17.60 14.63 1.59
C GLU A 106 -18.20 14.42 0.20
N ILE A 107 -17.94 15.36 -0.68
CA ILE A 107 -18.51 15.42 -2.03
C ILE A 107 -17.60 14.83 -3.10
N ILE A 108 -16.50 14.20 -2.71
CA ILE A 108 -15.58 13.57 -3.66
C ILE A 108 -16.11 12.20 -4.05
N GLY A 109 -16.41 12.01 -5.32
CA GLY A 109 -16.80 10.71 -5.85
C GLY A 109 -15.68 9.69 -5.70
N SER A 110 -16.04 8.47 -5.30
CA SER A 110 -15.09 7.37 -5.09
C SER A 110 -15.28 6.29 -6.14
N GLN A 111 -14.20 5.83 -6.72
CA GLN A 111 -14.20 4.60 -7.50
C GLN A 111 -14.28 3.41 -6.55
N ILE A 112 -15.30 2.57 -6.75
CA ILE A 112 -15.46 1.36 -5.96
C ILE A 112 -14.37 0.35 -6.34
N GLY A 113 -13.89 -0.37 -5.36
CA GLY A 113 -12.90 -1.42 -5.52
C GLY A 113 -11.65 -1.17 -4.69
N THR A 114 -10.63 -1.96 -4.93
CA THR A 114 -9.38 -1.90 -4.20
C THR A 114 -8.18 -2.02 -5.12
N LEU A 115 -7.03 -1.75 -4.55
CA LEU A 115 -5.73 -2.04 -5.16
C LEU A 115 -5.49 -3.56 -5.16
N THR A 116 -5.01 -4.08 -6.27
CA THR A 116 -4.54 -5.46 -6.37
C THR A 116 -3.03 -5.45 -6.57
N LEU A 117 -2.31 -6.26 -5.80
CA LEU A 117 -0.88 -6.47 -5.94
C LEU A 117 -0.60 -7.89 -6.42
N SER A 118 0.18 -8.01 -7.47
CA SER A 118 0.64 -9.28 -8.01
C SER A 118 2.12 -9.47 -7.72
N PHE A 119 2.47 -10.59 -7.11
CA PHE A 119 3.83 -10.92 -6.71
C PHE A 119 4.38 -12.02 -7.62
N ASN A 120 5.49 -11.76 -8.29
CA ASN A 120 6.19 -12.75 -9.10
C ASN A 120 7.44 -13.22 -8.36
N ALA A 121 7.39 -14.44 -7.83
CA ALA A 121 8.45 -14.99 -7.01
C ALA A 121 9.71 -15.37 -7.82
N GLN A 122 9.57 -15.73 -9.10
CA GLN A 122 10.70 -16.05 -9.95
C GLN A 122 11.52 -14.83 -10.32
N GLU A 123 10.84 -13.72 -10.59
CA GLU A 123 11.48 -12.45 -10.97
C GLU A 123 11.75 -11.54 -9.76
N GLY A 124 11.15 -11.83 -8.62
CA GLY A 124 11.25 -10.99 -7.43
C GLY A 124 10.56 -9.64 -7.58
N THR A 125 9.51 -9.57 -8.40
CA THR A 125 8.83 -8.32 -8.73
C THR A 125 7.42 -8.24 -8.17
N ILE A 126 6.94 -6.99 -8.01
CA ILE A 126 5.59 -6.68 -7.59
C ILE A 126 4.96 -5.75 -8.62
N ASN A 127 3.72 -6.01 -8.99
CA ASN A 127 2.91 -5.15 -9.84
C ASN A 127 1.61 -4.77 -9.16
N GLY A 128 1.28 -3.47 -9.21
CA GLY A 128 0.02 -2.95 -8.68
C GLY A 128 -0.97 -2.61 -9.78
N HIS A 129 -2.25 -2.88 -9.51
CA HIS A 129 -3.37 -2.58 -10.42
C HIS A 129 -4.48 -1.89 -9.64
N ILE A 130 -4.98 -0.82 -10.17
CA ILE A 130 -6.11 -0.07 -9.61
C ILE A 130 -7.36 -0.18 -10.47
#